data_800ec39b55e521552a4b775be2f99fc8
#
_entry.id   800ec39b55e521552a4b775be2f99fc8
#
_cell.length_a   1.000
_cell.length_b   1.000
_cell.length_c   1.000
_cell.angle_alpha   90.00
_cell.angle_beta   90.00
_cell.angle_gamma   90.00
#
_symmetry.space_group_name_H-M   'P 1'
#
loop_
_entity.id
_entity.type
_entity.pdbx_description
1 polymer ?
#
loop_
_entity_poly.entity_id
_entity_poly.type
_entity_poly.pdbx_seq_one_letter_code
_entity_poly.pdbx_strand_id
1 'polypeptide(L)'
;IKTIPKVEKIELMKYKPDPKVLKENERHETLLEIPGVMISDVEVREYPLGETAAHLVGYVQSVTAEDLEEHAVEGYTANSVIGKSGMEGLFEKELKGKNGCRVCIVNSEGKEKEELAYILVQDGHDIKLTIDANLQSSLYEQFKEDKSCSIAMNPYSGEILALVSTPSYDNNDFIMGLSSEQWTALNEDEDKPMYNRFRQVWCPGSTFKPIIAAIGLQSGAINPTEDYGNVGLSWQKDASWGSYYVTTLHAYEPVILENALIYSDNIYFAKAALKIGSEEMESSLTGLGFNEELPFEIKMAESQFSNTDGIKTEIQLADSGYGQGQILVNPLHMACIYSAFCNEGNIIKPYLVYQNEAEIEYWIPGAFSNETASRVLEGTKKVVNDSTGTGYAAHRDDIVLAGKTGTAEIKASKEDTSGTELGWFAIYTAEKDIECPILIISMVEDVKGRGGSGYVVKKDSLVLEEW
;
A
#
# COMPACT_ATOMS: atom_id res chain seq x y z
N ILE A 1 12.34 14.93 3.76
CA ILE A 1 12.22 15.30 5.19
C ILE A 1 13.02 16.57 5.39
N LYS A 2 12.36 17.66 5.77
CA LYS A 2 13.03 18.90 6.14
C LYS A 2 13.12 18.99 7.67
N THR A 3 14.29 19.33 8.17
CA THR A 3 14.45 19.74 9.56
C THR A 3 14.16 21.23 9.63
N ILE A 4 13.20 21.64 10.47
CA ILE A 4 12.99 23.08 10.73
C ILE A 4 14.02 23.54 11.74
N PRO A 5 14.73 24.66 11.48
CA PRO A 5 15.83 25.07 12.33
C PRO A 5 15.44 25.56 13.72
N LYS A 6 14.17 25.94 13.96
CA LYS A 6 13.81 26.54 15.27
C LYS A 6 12.34 26.41 15.62
N VAL A 7 12.04 25.68 16.67
CA VAL A 7 10.79 25.77 17.42
C VAL A 7 11.14 26.16 18.86
N GLU A 8 10.50 27.19 19.37
CA GLU A 8 10.68 27.60 20.77
C GLU A 8 10.01 26.60 21.69
N LYS A 9 10.79 25.95 22.54
CA LYS A 9 10.29 25.03 23.58
C LYS A 9 10.40 25.69 24.93
N ILE A 10 9.30 25.70 25.67
CA ILE A 10 9.28 26.18 27.06
C ILE A 10 9.50 25.01 27.99
N GLU A 11 10.63 24.96 28.68
CA GLU A 11 10.85 24.01 29.78
C GLU A 11 10.37 24.60 31.08
N LEU A 12 9.13 24.31 31.46
CA LEU A 12 8.61 24.53 32.82
C LEU A 12 8.81 23.26 33.63
N MET A 13 9.51 23.34 34.74
CA MET A 13 9.60 22.21 35.67
C MET A 13 8.19 21.75 36.06
N LYS A 14 7.77 20.54 35.58
CA LYS A 14 6.50 19.84 35.84
C LYS A 14 5.25 20.26 35.05
N TYR A 15 5.31 21.10 34.02
CA TYR A 15 4.17 21.42 33.19
C TYR A 15 4.46 21.14 31.73
N LYS A 16 3.64 20.31 31.05
CA LYS A 16 3.64 20.19 29.58
C LYS A 16 2.61 21.17 29.05
N PRO A 17 3.00 22.29 28.42
CA PRO A 17 2.05 23.21 27.82
C PRO A 17 1.40 22.56 26.59
N ASP A 18 0.14 22.89 26.33
CA ASP A 18 -0.55 22.55 25.08
C ASP A 18 0.26 23.13 23.90
N PRO A 19 0.65 22.32 22.90
CA PRO A 19 1.40 22.77 21.73
C PRO A 19 0.79 23.96 21.00
N LYS A 20 -0.55 24.12 21.03
CA LYS A 20 -1.26 25.28 20.48
C LYS A 20 -0.93 26.59 21.19
N VAL A 21 -0.49 26.54 22.42
CA VAL A 21 -0.12 27.70 23.25
C VAL A 21 1.18 28.34 22.78
N LEU A 22 2.07 27.58 22.15
CA LEU A 22 3.42 28.02 21.74
C LEU A 22 3.44 28.85 20.44
N LYS A 23 2.35 28.89 19.69
CA LYS A 23 2.28 29.61 18.40
C LYS A 23 1.84 31.09 18.50
N GLU A 24 1.47 31.58 19.69
CA GLU A 24 0.96 32.95 19.86
C GLU A 24 2.04 33.84 20.50
N ASN A 25 2.62 34.77 19.68
CA ASN A 25 3.64 35.73 20.10
C ASN A 25 3.29 36.54 21.37
N GLU A 26 2.02 36.81 21.61
CA GLU A 26 1.56 37.55 22.82
C GLU A 26 1.78 36.77 24.13
N ARG A 27 1.82 35.44 24.08
CA ARG A 27 2.07 34.59 25.27
C ARG A 27 3.55 34.42 25.59
N HIS A 28 4.42 34.54 24.59
CA HIS A 28 5.86 34.43 24.77
C HIS A 28 6.38 35.50 25.73
N GLU A 29 6.03 36.78 25.54
CA GLU A 29 6.43 37.85 26.42
C GLU A 29 5.90 37.66 27.85
N THR A 30 4.63 37.24 27.98
CA THR A 30 4.01 36.97 29.28
C THR A 30 4.69 35.85 30.06
N LEU A 31 5.18 34.82 29.36
CA LEU A 31 5.88 33.70 30.00
C LEU A 31 7.28 34.09 30.49
N LEU A 32 7.97 34.98 29.79
CA LEU A 32 9.28 35.50 30.20
C LEU A 32 9.20 36.40 31.44
N GLU A 33 8.03 36.96 31.79
CA GLU A 33 7.80 37.72 33.01
C GLU A 33 7.70 36.82 34.26
N ILE A 34 7.53 35.49 34.10
CA ILE A 34 7.43 34.55 35.21
C ILE A 34 8.83 34.18 35.70
N PRO A 35 9.16 34.46 37.00
CA PRO A 35 10.48 34.13 37.52
C PRO A 35 10.76 32.61 37.43
N GLY A 36 11.93 32.26 36.89
CA GLY A 36 12.35 30.86 36.72
C GLY A 36 11.90 30.20 35.43
N VAL A 37 11.20 30.91 34.54
CA VAL A 37 10.90 30.47 33.18
C VAL A 37 12.09 30.83 32.29
N MET A 38 12.55 29.86 31.52
CA MET A 38 13.54 30.00 30.45
C MET A 38 12.94 29.46 29.15
N ILE A 39 13.08 30.21 28.09
CA ILE A 39 12.68 29.80 26.73
C ILE A 39 13.95 29.51 25.95
N SER A 40 14.00 28.37 25.29
CA SER A 40 15.11 27.99 24.43
C SER A 40 14.60 27.47 23.10
N ASP A 41 15.33 27.78 22.03
CA ASP A 41 15.08 27.24 20.71
C ASP A 41 15.60 25.80 20.63
N VAL A 42 14.81 24.91 20.04
CA VAL A 42 15.23 23.55 19.72
C VAL A 42 14.94 23.24 18.26
N GLU A 43 15.84 22.50 17.63
CA GLU A 43 15.59 21.97 16.28
C GLU A 43 14.72 20.72 16.41
N VAL A 44 13.69 20.64 15.56
CA VAL A 44 12.77 19.52 15.53
C VAL A 44 12.55 19.04 14.12
N ARG A 45 12.15 17.79 13.97
CA ARG A 45 11.70 17.21 12.70
C ARG A 45 10.38 17.89 12.28
N GLU A 46 10.23 18.19 10.99
CA GLU A 46 8.95 18.58 10.40
C GLU A 46 8.59 17.63 9.27
N TYR A 47 7.33 17.28 9.20
CA TYR A 47 6.75 16.43 8.15
C TYR A 47 5.79 17.26 7.30
N PRO A 48 6.27 17.87 6.19
CA PRO A 48 5.46 18.79 5.39
C PRO A 48 4.22 18.16 4.75
N LEU A 49 4.23 16.84 4.52
CA LEU A 49 3.09 16.11 3.99
C LEU A 49 2.11 15.62 5.07
N GLY A 50 2.50 15.68 6.36
CA GLY A 50 1.63 15.32 7.48
C GLY A 50 0.90 13.99 7.26
N GLU A 51 -0.42 14.00 7.46
CA GLU A 51 -1.31 12.84 7.29
C GLU A 51 -1.20 12.16 5.92
N THR A 52 -0.92 12.93 4.86
CA THR A 52 -0.83 12.43 3.48
C THR A 52 0.23 11.33 3.30
N ALA A 53 1.31 11.40 4.07
CA ALA A 53 2.43 10.47 3.95
C ALA A 53 2.87 9.84 5.29
N ALA A 54 2.08 9.99 6.36
CA ALA A 54 2.49 9.56 7.69
C ALA A 54 2.80 8.05 7.75
N HIS A 55 2.00 7.22 7.13
CA HIS A 55 2.24 5.77 7.08
C HIS A 55 3.49 5.36 6.29
N LEU A 56 3.90 6.18 5.32
CA LEU A 56 5.12 5.98 4.54
C LEU A 56 6.34 6.53 5.27
N VAL A 57 6.29 7.81 5.65
CA VAL A 57 7.44 8.51 6.25
C VAL A 57 7.67 8.06 7.69
N GLY A 58 6.61 7.81 8.43
CA GLY A 58 6.70 7.52 9.85
C GLY A 58 6.98 8.76 10.70
N TYR A 59 7.54 8.56 11.88
CA TYR A 59 7.85 9.63 12.81
C TYR A 59 9.04 9.26 13.69
N VAL A 60 9.67 10.29 14.26
CA VAL A 60 10.67 10.14 15.33
C VAL A 60 10.05 10.48 16.68
N GLN A 61 10.55 9.86 17.73
CA GLN A 61 10.20 10.15 19.14
C GLN A 61 11.45 10.21 20.00
N SER A 62 11.32 10.80 21.20
CA SER A 62 12.35 10.71 22.22
C SER A 62 12.61 9.24 22.56
N VAL A 63 13.88 8.88 22.72
CA VAL A 63 14.29 7.54 23.10
C VAL A 63 13.69 7.15 24.44
N THR A 64 13.26 5.90 24.57
CA THR A 64 12.81 5.28 25.82
C THR A 64 13.99 4.59 26.51
N ALA A 65 13.78 4.11 27.74
CA ALA A 65 14.78 3.29 28.42
C ALA A 65 15.04 1.98 27.67
N GLU A 66 14.02 1.40 27.03
CA GLU A 66 14.11 0.20 26.21
C GLU A 66 14.96 0.47 24.95
N ASP A 67 14.72 1.58 24.24
CA ASP A 67 15.54 1.98 23.09
C ASP A 67 17.02 2.12 23.47
N LEU A 68 17.32 2.69 24.67
CA LEU A 68 18.70 2.83 25.13
C LEU A 68 19.36 1.48 25.44
N GLU A 69 18.60 0.49 25.89
CA GLU A 69 19.11 -0.87 26.12
C GLU A 69 19.33 -1.60 24.79
N GLU A 70 18.39 -1.53 23.87
CA GLU A 70 18.48 -2.19 22.56
C GLU A 70 19.59 -1.60 21.68
N HIS A 71 19.81 -0.27 21.78
CA HIS A 71 20.78 0.47 20.97
C HIS A 71 21.98 0.99 21.78
N ALA A 72 22.38 0.28 22.86
CA ALA A 72 23.36 0.71 23.84
C ALA A 72 24.73 1.14 23.24
N VAL A 73 25.12 0.62 22.07
CA VAL A 73 26.41 0.92 21.42
C VAL A 73 26.29 1.90 20.24
N GLU A 74 25.08 2.38 19.97
CA GLU A 74 24.79 3.23 18.79
C GLU A 74 24.86 4.74 19.10
N GLY A 75 25.25 5.12 20.32
CA GLY A 75 25.52 6.51 20.72
C GLY A 75 24.27 7.33 21.07
N TYR A 76 23.14 6.69 21.36
CA TYR A 76 21.95 7.37 21.88
C TYR A 76 22.15 7.82 23.32
N THR A 77 21.52 8.93 23.66
CA THR A 77 21.44 9.50 25.01
C THR A 77 19.97 9.72 25.37
N ALA A 78 19.69 10.01 26.63
CA ALA A 78 18.32 10.29 27.08
C ALA A 78 17.64 11.48 26.38
N ASN A 79 18.42 12.32 25.70
CA ASN A 79 17.93 13.48 24.92
C ASN A 79 17.89 13.23 23.41
N SER A 80 18.22 12.02 22.98
CA SER A 80 18.18 11.65 21.56
C SER A 80 16.74 11.39 21.10
N VAL A 81 16.51 11.47 19.79
CA VAL A 81 15.30 10.97 19.14
C VAL A 81 15.67 9.76 18.30
N ILE A 82 14.69 8.91 18.03
CA ILE A 82 14.83 7.69 17.24
C ILE A 82 13.62 7.50 16.33
N GLY A 83 13.85 7.07 15.10
CA GLY A 83 12.79 6.70 14.15
C GLY A 83 12.00 5.50 14.63
N LYS A 84 10.68 5.63 14.73
CA LYS A 84 9.79 4.58 15.27
C LYS A 84 9.03 3.80 14.20
N SER A 85 8.82 4.37 13.03
CA SER A 85 8.06 3.73 11.95
C SER A 85 8.43 4.31 10.59
N GLY A 86 7.91 3.70 9.52
CA GLY A 86 8.09 4.17 8.16
C GLY A 86 9.55 4.31 7.74
N MET A 87 9.83 5.30 6.92
CA MET A 87 11.20 5.59 6.45
C MET A 87 12.10 6.06 7.57
N GLU A 88 11.57 6.79 8.57
CA GLU A 88 12.36 7.22 9.74
C GLU A 88 12.93 6.02 10.50
N GLY A 89 12.12 4.98 10.72
CA GLY A 89 12.60 3.76 11.38
C GLY A 89 13.46 2.88 10.49
N LEU A 90 13.10 2.78 9.20
CA LEU A 90 13.82 1.92 8.25
C LEU A 90 15.23 2.41 7.97
N PHE A 91 15.40 3.74 7.83
CA PHE A 91 16.67 4.40 7.52
C PHE A 91 17.25 5.19 8.70
N GLU A 92 16.92 4.80 9.93
CA GLU A 92 17.40 5.47 11.14
C GLU A 92 18.94 5.62 11.15
N LYS A 93 19.69 4.60 10.73
CA LYS A 93 21.14 4.62 10.74
C LYS A 93 21.73 5.64 9.77
N GLU A 94 21.10 5.81 8.61
CA GLU A 94 21.47 6.75 7.57
C GLU A 94 21.06 8.18 7.95
N LEU A 95 19.85 8.34 8.50
CA LEU A 95 19.26 9.65 8.79
C LEU A 95 19.81 10.32 10.06
N LYS A 96 20.20 9.53 11.06
CA LYS A 96 20.59 10.00 12.39
C LYS A 96 21.94 10.75 12.42
N GLY A 97 22.90 10.38 11.55
CA GLY A 97 24.28 10.88 11.62
C GLY A 97 25.07 10.32 12.79
N LYS A 98 26.16 10.99 13.17
CA LYS A 98 27.04 10.61 14.27
C LYS A 98 27.34 11.80 15.18
N ASN A 99 27.15 11.60 16.47
CA ASN A 99 27.49 12.61 17.46
C ASN A 99 29.00 12.91 17.49
N GLY A 100 29.33 14.19 17.56
CA GLY A 100 30.69 14.63 17.88
C GLY A 100 30.99 14.44 19.36
N CYS A 101 32.27 14.42 19.68
CA CYS A 101 32.76 14.33 21.07
C CYS A 101 33.95 15.24 21.24
N ARG A 102 34.02 15.92 22.39
CA ARG A 102 35.16 16.78 22.76
C ARG A 102 35.60 16.45 24.19
N VAL A 103 36.88 16.15 24.35
CA VAL A 103 37.50 15.86 25.63
C VAL A 103 38.35 17.07 26.03
N CYS A 104 37.99 17.70 27.15
CA CYS A 104 38.64 18.90 27.65
C CYS A 104 39.09 18.73 29.10
N ILE A 105 40.21 19.38 29.45
CA ILE A 105 40.60 19.61 30.83
C ILE A 105 39.81 20.84 31.32
N VAL A 106 39.11 20.70 32.44
CA VAL A 106 38.42 21.80 33.13
C VAL A 106 39.03 22.11 34.46
N ASN A 107 38.95 23.35 34.93
CA ASN A 107 39.35 23.74 36.27
C ASN A 107 38.24 23.40 37.31
N SER A 108 38.50 23.70 38.62
CA SER A 108 37.56 23.47 39.68
C SER A 108 36.23 24.23 39.57
N GLU A 109 36.17 25.25 38.71
CA GLU A 109 35.01 26.10 38.43
C GLU A 109 34.27 25.64 37.18
N GLY A 110 34.69 24.51 36.55
CA GLY A 110 34.12 24.01 35.31
C GLY A 110 34.58 24.74 34.02
N LYS A 111 35.51 25.70 34.10
CA LYS A 111 36.02 26.43 32.93
C LYS A 111 37.06 25.59 32.22
N GLU A 112 36.89 25.47 30.89
CA GLU A 112 37.85 24.80 30.02
C GLU A 112 39.21 25.41 30.07
N LYS A 113 40.25 24.57 30.21
CA LYS A 113 41.67 24.94 30.19
C LYS A 113 42.36 24.51 28.91
N GLU A 114 42.06 23.29 28.45
CA GLU A 114 42.75 22.69 27.34
C GLU A 114 41.85 21.65 26.65
N GLU A 115 41.78 21.66 25.32
CA GLU A 115 41.15 20.60 24.57
C GLU A 115 42.17 19.53 24.24
N LEU A 116 41.89 18.29 24.62
CA LEU A 116 42.79 17.14 24.42
C LEU A 116 42.51 16.39 23.13
N ALA A 117 41.26 16.26 22.78
CA ALA A 117 40.81 15.56 21.57
C ALA A 117 39.39 15.97 21.20
N TYR A 118 39.05 15.86 19.92
CA TYR A 118 37.70 16.02 19.44
C TYR A 118 37.40 15.09 18.28
N ILE A 119 36.14 14.72 18.16
CA ILE A 119 35.56 14.07 16.98
C ILE A 119 34.47 15.01 16.48
N LEU A 120 34.50 15.34 15.19
CA LEU A 120 33.49 16.20 14.59
C LEU A 120 32.14 15.44 14.49
N VAL A 121 31.06 16.20 14.68
CA VAL A 121 29.73 15.74 14.34
C VAL A 121 29.66 15.43 12.84
N GLN A 122 28.93 14.39 12.50
CA GLN A 122 28.64 14.03 11.12
C GLN A 122 27.12 14.03 10.95
N ASP A 123 26.63 14.85 10.03
CA ASP A 123 25.21 14.86 9.69
C ASP A 123 24.80 13.53 9.06
N GLY A 124 23.52 13.19 9.18
CA GLY A 124 22.95 12.06 8.49
C GLY A 124 22.88 12.29 6.99
N HIS A 125 22.54 11.24 6.26
CA HIS A 125 22.38 11.27 4.82
C HIS A 125 20.92 11.46 4.44
N ASP A 126 20.66 12.31 3.43
CA ASP A 126 19.33 12.44 2.86
C ASP A 126 18.94 11.17 2.10
N ILE A 127 17.72 10.74 2.29
CA ILE A 127 17.12 9.63 1.53
C ILE A 127 16.08 10.22 0.57
N LYS A 128 16.34 10.08 -0.73
CA LYS A 128 15.41 10.49 -1.78
C LYS A 128 14.57 9.27 -2.16
N LEU A 129 13.24 9.45 -2.18
CA LEU A 129 12.29 8.42 -2.61
C LEU A 129 11.80 8.68 -4.04
N THR A 130 11.27 7.64 -4.68
CA THR A 130 10.64 7.70 -6.00
C THR A 130 9.23 8.29 -5.97
N ILE A 131 8.70 8.57 -4.78
CA ILE A 131 7.35 9.10 -4.56
C ILE A 131 7.14 10.44 -5.26
N ASP A 132 6.09 10.54 -6.04
CA ASP A 132 5.53 11.80 -6.52
C ASP A 132 4.60 12.39 -5.45
N ALA A 133 4.99 13.55 -4.90
CA ALA A 133 4.26 14.16 -3.79
C ALA A 133 2.86 14.65 -4.21
N ASN A 134 2.66 15.00 -5.48
CA ASN A 134 1.36 15.45 -5.97
C ASN A 134 0.41 14.25 -6.12
N LEU A 135 0.89 13.17 -6.72
CA LEU A 135 0.11 11.92 -6.84
C LEU A 135 -0.23 11.33 -5.46
N GLN A 136 0.76 11.32 -4.53
CA GLN A 136 0.54 10.89 -3.14
C GLN A 136 -0.58 11.72 -2.50
N SER A 137 -0.56 13.03 -2.70
CA SER A 137 -1.57 13.96 -2.15
C SER A 137 -2.93 13.79 -2.83
N SER A 138 -2.97 13.64 -4.15
CA SER A 138 -4.22 13.44 -4.89
C SER A 138 -4.91 12.13 -4.46
N LEU A 139 -4.16 11.02 -4.37
CA LEU A 139 -4.69 9.75 -3.86
C LEU A 139 -5.19 9.88 -2.40
N TYR A 140 -4.40 10.53 -1.52
CA TYR A 140 -4.84 10.76 -0.16
C TYR A 140 -6.14 11.57 -0.08
N GLU A 141 -6.24 12.69 -0.78
CA GLU A 141 -7.43 13.55 -0.77
C GLU A 141 -8.68 12.83 -1.28
N GLN A 142 -8.54 11.96 -2.30
CA GLN A 142 -9.67 11.18 -2.80
C GLN A 142 -10.16 10.15 -1.78
N PHE A 143 -9.28 9.56 -0.99
CA PHE A 143 -9.61 8.42 -0.12
C PHE A 143 -9.59 8.71 1.38
N LYS A 144 -9.25 9.92 1.84
CA LYS A 144 -9.05 10.26 3.26
C LYS A 144 -10.23 9.96 4.18
N GLU A 145 -11.45 9.98 3.65
CA GLU A 145 -12.67 9.66 4.40
C GLU A 145 -13.00 8.15 4.42
N ASP A 146 -12.14 7.33 3.82
CA ASP A 146 -12.34 5.90 3.69
C ASP A 146 -11.31 5.11 4.48
N LYS A 147 -11.67 3.91 4.90
CA LYS A 147 -10.69 2.87 5.27
C LYS A 147 -10.14 2.26 3.99
N SER A 148 -8.97 2.71 3.54
CA SER A 148 -8.46 2.33 2.22
C SER A 148 -6.95 2.26 2.15
N CYS A 149 -6.45 1.70 1.06
CA CYS A 149 -5.08 1.87 0.63
C CYS A 149 -5.00 2.00 -0.88
N SER A 150 -4.03 2.79 -1.34
CA SER A 150 -3.69 2.94 -2.75
C SER A 150 -2.19 2.83 -2.94
N ILE A 151 -1.80 2.08 -3.98
CA ILE A 151 -0.43 1.94 -4.43
C ILE A 151 -0.38 2.41 -5.87
N ALA A 152 0.53 3.32 -6.18
CA ALA A 152 0.83 3.70 -7.55
C ALA A 152 2.29 3.38 -7.86
N MET A 153 2.54 2.82 -9.04
CA MET A 153 3.87 2.51 -9.54
C MET A 153 3.99 2.78 -11.03
N ASN A 154 5.20 3.02 -11.49
CA ASN A 154 5.50 2.94 -12.91
C ASN A 154 5.66 1.46 -13.29
N PRO A 155 4.76 0.90 -14.14
CA PRO A 155 4.77 -0.54 -14.42
C PRO A 155 5.99 -1.00 -15.23
N TYR A 156 6.75 -0.07 -15.83
CA TYR A 156 7.90 -0.38 -16.70
C TYR A 156 9.26 -0.18 -16.03
N SER A 157 9.34 0.69 -15.02
CA SER A 157 10.58 0.93 -14.28
C SER A 157 10.61 0.28 -12.89
N GLY A 158 9.44 0.04 -12.28
CA GLY A 158 9.30 -0.46 -10.91
C GLY A 158 9.33 0.64 -9.85
N GLU A 159 9.47 1.92 -10.23
CA GLU A 159 9.39 3.05 -9.31
C GLU A 159 8.04 3.09 -8.62
N ILE A 160 8.05 3.14 -7.29
CA ILE A 160 6.84 3.37 -6.51
C ILE A 160 6.57 4.87 -6.45
N LEU A 161 5.44 5.28 -7.01
CA LEU A 161 5.05 6.68 -7.16
C LEU A 161 4.17 7.17 -6.00
N ALA A 162 3.39 6.28 -5.38
CA ALA A 162 2.61 6.60 -4.18
C ALA A 162 2.33 5.35 -3.34
N LEU A 163 2.26 5.55 -2.01
CA LEU A 163 1.86 4.56 -1.00
C LEU A 163 0.95 5.26 0.03
N VAL A 164 -0.34 5.08 -0.11
CA VAL A 164 -1.37 5.74 0.71
C VAL A 164 -2.09 4.72 1.57
N SER A 165 -2.32 5.05 2.83
CA SER A 165 -3.19 4.31 3.75
C SER A 165 -4.08 5.30 4.49
N THR A 166 -5.39 5.07 4.50
CA THR A 166 -6.38 5.94 5.13
C THR A 166 -7.36 5.15 6.02
N PRO A 167 -7.96 5.76 7.05
CA PRO A 167 -7.58 7.07 7.56
C PRO A 167 -6.12 7.11 8.02
N SER A 168 -5.59 8.30 8.25
CA SER A 168 -4.20 8.51 8.64
C SER A 168 -4.11 9.36 9.92
N TYR A 169 -2.91 9.68 10.33
CA TYR A 169 -2.60 10.51 11.50
C TYR A 169 -1.58 11.58 11.13
N ASP A 170 -1.56 12.71 11.83
CA ASP A 170 -0.48 13.70 11.63
C ASP A 170 0.76 13.26 12.41
N ASN A 171 1.82 12.90 11.70
CA ASN A 171 3.08 12.50 12.31
C ASN A 171 3.82 13.67 12.99
N ASN A 172 3.46 14.94 12.72
CA ASN A 172 3.97 16.09 13.45
C ASN A 172 3.48 16.10 14.91
N ASP A 173 2.32 15.54 15.21
CA ASP A 173 1.81 15.46 16.59
C ASP A 173 2.73 14.64 17.50
N PHE A 174 3.43 13.64 16.97
CA PHE A 174 4.41 12.85 17.72
C PHE A 174 5.65 13.65 18.09
N ILE A 175 6.06 14.62 17.25
CA ILE A 175 7.19 15.51 17.50
C ILE A 175 6.87 16.47 18.64
N MET A 176 5.66 17.02 18.63
CA MET A 176 5.22 17.95 19.68
C MET A 176 4.85 17.24 20.97
N GLY A 177 4.68 15.94 20.94
CA GLY A 177 4.25 15.10 22.04
C GLY A 177 2.73 15.07 22.19
N LEU A 178 2.18 13.87 22.10
CA LEU A 178 0.75 13.62 22.27
C LEU A 178 0.34 13.71 23.75
N SER A 179 -0.80 14.32 24.01
CA SER A 179 -1.44 14.19 25.33
C SER A 179 -2.00 12.77 25.49
N SER A 180 -2.30 12.37 26.73
CA SER A 180 -2.92 11.06 26.99
C SER A 180 -4.26 10.90 26.28
N GLU A 181 -5.04 11.99 26.17
CA GLU A 181 -6.33 12.03 25.47
C GLU A 181 -6.15 11.85 23.97
N GLN A 182 -5.17 12.53 23.33
CA GLN A 182 -4.87 12.38 21.92
C GLN A 182 -4.39 10.96 21.59
N TRP A 183 -3.49 10.42 22.44
CA TRP A 183 -3.02 9.04 22.28
C TRP A 183 -4.15 8.03 22.40
N THR A 184 -5.04 8.19 23.39
CA THR A 184 -6.20 7.32 23.56
C THR A 184 -7.13 7.41 22.36
N ALA A 185 -7.44 8.63 21.89
CA ALA A 185 -8.28 8.83 20.71
C ALA A 185 -7.73 8.10 19.47
N LEU A 186 -6.42 8.19 19.21
CA LEU A 186 -5.80 7.49 18.07
C LEU A 186 -5.86 5.96 18.20
N ASN A 187 -5.69 5.42 19.42
CA ASN A 187 -5.65 3.97 19.62
C ASN A 187 -7.03 3.31 19.74
N GLU A 188 -8.02 4.06 20.24
CA GLU A 188 -9.39 3.56 20.44
C GLU A 188 -10.31 3.89 19.24
N ASP A 189 -9.81 4.60 18.24
CA ASP A 189 -10.55 4.89 17.02
C ASP A 189 -10.89 3.61 16.27
N GLU A 190 -12.19 3.38 16.04
CA GLU A 190 -12.70 2.19 15.33
C GLU A 190 -12.21 2.13 13.88
N ASP A 191 -11.88 3.26 13.26
CA ASP A 191 -11.36 3.35 11.90
C ASP A 191 -9.85 3.09 11.83
N LYS A 192 -9.18 2.98 12.98
CA LYS A 192 -7.77 2.57 13.14
C LYS A 192 -6.82 3.40 12.29
N PRO A 193 -6.65 4.70 12.55
CA PRO A 193 -5.79 5.58 11.75
C PRO A 193 -4.30 5.19 11.81
N MET A 194 -3.86 4.46 12.85
CA MET A 194 -2.49 3.94 12.95
C MET A 194 -2.25 2.63 12.18
N TYR A 195 -3.31 2.02 11.63
CA TYR A 195 -3.21 0.76 10.91
C TYR A 195 -2.79 0.97 9.47
N ASN A 196 -1.57 0.53 9.13
CA ASN A 196 -1.04 0.66 7.78
C ASN A 196 -1.62 -0.40 6.84
N ARG A 197 -2.61 -0.01 6.03
CA ARG A 197 -3.41 -0.90 5.17
C ARG A 197 -2.64 -1.37 3.94
N PHE A 198 -1.75 -0.60 3.38
CA PHE A 198 -0.96 -1.04 2.22
C PHE A 198 0.06 -2.14 2.55
N ARG A 199 0.40 -2.31 3.83
CA ARG A 199 1.29 -3.40 4.27
C ARG A 199 0.57 -4.73 4.48
N GLN A 200 -0.75 -4.74 4.50
CA GLN A 200 -1.56 -5.91 4.84
C GLN A 200 -1.95 -6.72 3.60
N VAL A 201 -2.61 -7.85 3.83
CA VAL A 201 -3.20 -8.69 2.79
C VAL A 201 -4.71 -8.64 2.88
N TRP A 202 -5.36 -8.65 1.73
CA TRP A 202 -6.80 -8.47 1.58
C TRP A 202 -7.35 -9.46 0.55
N CYS A 203 -8.62 -9.82 0.70
CA CYS A 203 -9.33 -10.62 -0.30
C CYS A 203 -9.51 -9.80 -1.60
N PRO A 204 -8.94 -10.22 -2.74
CA PRO A 204 -8.90 -9.39 -3.95
C PRO A 204 -10.20 -9.39 -4.74
N GLY A 205 -11.04 -10.40 -4.55
CA GLY A 205 -12.22 -10.58 -5.40
C GLY A 205 -11.88 -10.61 -6.89
N SER A 206 -12.75 -10.03 -7.68
CA SER A 206 -12.63 -10.08 -9.16
C SER A 206 -11.39 -9.41 -9.77
N THR A 207 -10.61 -8.63 -9.00
CA THR A 207 -9.31 -8.15 -9.50
C THR A 207 -8.29 -9.28 -9.65
N PHE A 208 -8.57 -10.45 -9.09
CA PHE A 208 -7.74 -11.64 -9.26
C PHE A 208 -7.95 -12.37 -10.60
N LYS A 209 -9.06 -12.13 -11.29
CA LYS A 209 -9.44 -12.84 -12.54
C LYS A 209 -8.44 -12.74 -13.67
N PRO A 210 -7.77 -11.60 -13.95
CA PRO A 210 -6.71 -11.53 -14.95
C PRO A 210 -5.53 -12.45 -14.64
N ILE A 211 -5.21 -12.65 -13.36
CA ILE A 211 -4.16 -13.58 -12.92
C ILE A 211 -4.57 -15.02 -13.20
N ILE A 212 -5.80 -15.40 -12.87
CA ILE A 212 -6.35 -16.72 -13.19
C ILE A 212 -6.44 -16.96 -14.71
N ALA A 213 -6.81 -15.91 -15.48
CA ALA A 213 -6.77 -15.97 -16.93
C ALA A 213 -5.35 -16.27 -17.45
N ALA A 214 -4.35 -15.56 -16.91
CA ALA A 214 -2.95 -15.78 -17.29
C ALA A 214 -2.47 -17.20 -16.95
N ILE A 215 -2.75 -17.68 -15.73
CA ILE A 215 -2.41 -19.05 -15.31
C ILE A 215 -3.08 -20.09 -16.24
N GLY A 216 -4.37 -19.93 -16.51
CA GLY A 216 -5.11 -20.85 -17.36
C GLY A 216 -4.69 -20.86 -18.81
N LEU A 217 -4.32 -19.70 -19.37
CA LEU A 217 -3.75 -19.58 -20.72
C LEU A 217 -2.35 -20.19 -20.78
N GLN A 218 -1.50 -19.89 -19.80
CA GLN A 218 -0.11 -20.35 -19.70
C GLN A 218 -0.02 -21.88 -19.56
N SER A 219 -0.88 -22.48 -18.75
CA SER A 219 -0.96 -23.93 -18.56
C SER A 219 -1.69 -24.66 -19.71
N GLY A 220 -2.34 -23.92 -20.61
CA GLY A 220 -3.20 -24.48 -21.65
C GLY A 220 -4.54 -25.03 -21.17
N ALA A 221 -4.90 -24.83 -19.91
CA ALA A 221 -6.18 -25.24 -19.33
C ALA A 221 -7.36 -24.40 -19.88
N ILE A 222 -7.12 -23.16 -20.31
CA ILE A 222 -8.10 -22.26 -20.91
C ILE A 222 -7.77 -22.05 -22.39
N ASN A 223 -8.76 -22.28 -23.25
CA ASN A 223 -8.77 -21.78 -24.61
C ASN A 223 -9.56 -20.45 -24.63
N PRO A 224 -8.95 -19.31 -25.01
CA PRO A 224 -9.59 -17.99 -24.90
C PRO A 224 -10.87 -17.83 -25.75
N THR A 225 -11.04 -18.67 -26.78
CA THR A 225 -12.20 -18.64 -27.69
C THR A 225 -13.20 -19.76 -27.40
N GLU A 226 -12.94 -20.62 -26.43
CA GLU A 226 -13.87 -21.67 -26.02
C GLU A 226 -15.10 -21.06 -25.35
N ASP A 227 -16.28 -21.34 -25.90
CA ASP A 227 -17.55 -20.93 -25.30
C ASP A 227 -17.97 -21.90 -24.20
N TYR A 228 -18.00 -21.44 -22.94
CA TYR A 228 -18.42 -22.26 -21.80
C TYR A 228 -19.95 -22.38 -21.67
N GLY A 229 -20.69 -21.70 -22.54
CA GLY A 229 -22.15 -21.70 -22.59
C GLY A 229 -22.80 -20.92 -21.46
N ASN A 230 -23.85 -20.19 -21.79
CA ASN A 230 -24.64 -19.45 -20.81
C ASN A 230 -25.49 -20.40 -19.96
N VAL A 231 -25.24 -20.41 -18.66
CA VAL A 231 -25.96 -21.24 -17.65
C VAL A 231 -26.88 -20.39 -16.77
N GLY A 232 -27.10 -19.12 -17.12
CA GLY A 232 -27.84 -18.15 -16.30
C GLY A 232 -26.97 -17.52 -15.23
N LEU A 233 -27.60 -17.02 -14.17
CA LEU A 233 -26.94 -16.24 -13.11
C LEU A 233 -26.42 -17.09 -11.95
N SER A 234 -26.63 -18.41 -11.98
CA SER A 234 -26.25 -19.31 -10.90
C SER A 234 -25.83 -20.66 -11.46
N TRP A 235 -24.73 -21.20 -10.95
CA TRP A 235 -24.18 -22.47 -11.39
C TRP A 235 -23.62 -23.28 -10.25
N GLN A 236 -23.76 -24.57 -10.35
CA GLN A 236 -23.21 -25.59 -9.47
C GLN A 236 -22.59 -26.69 -10.32
N LYS A 237 -21.40 -27.20 -9.96
CA LYS A 237 -20.76 -28.27 -10.72
C LYS A 237 -21.65 -29.53 -10.76
N ASP A 238 -22.05 -29.99 -9.60
CA ASP A 238 -22.93 -31.12 -9.42
C ASP A 238 -23.50 -31.18 -7.98
N ALA A 239 -24.31 -32.18 -7.68
CA ALA A 239 -24.95 -32.33 -6.39
C ALA A 239 -24.02 -32.55 -5.18
N SER A 240 -22.71 -32.86 -5.41
CA SER A 240 -21.75 -33.01 -4.33
C SER A 240 -21.46 -31.67 -3.61
N TRP A 241 -21.73 -30.52 -4.26
CA TRP A 241 -21.61 -29.19 -3.67
C TRP A 241 -22.78 -28.82 -2.74
N GLY A 242 -23.80 -29.68 -2.61
CA GLY A 242 -24.94 -29.44 -1.72
C GLY A 242 -25.71 -28.18 -2.08
N SER A 243 -25.78 -27.21 -1.16
CA SER A 243 -26.45 -25.93 -1.38
C SER A 243 -25.52 -24.83 -1.91
N TYR A 244 -24.28 -25.16 -2.28
CA TYR A 244 -23.32 -24.17 -2.77
C TYR A 244 -23.51 -23.91 -4.25
N TYR A 245 -23.62 -22.63 -4.61
CA TYR A 245 -23.70 -22.14 -5.99
C TYR A 245 -22.77 -20.97 -6.19
N VAL A 246 -22.10 -20.92 -7.33
CA VAL A 246 -21.40 -19.74 -7.82
C VAL A 246 -22.41 -18.87 -8.55
N THR A 247 -22.42 -17.58 -8.27
CA THR A 247 -23.33 -16.62 -8.90
C THR A 247 -22.57 -15.56 -9.67
N THR A 248 -23.18 -15.05 -10.76
CA THR A 248 -22.69 -13.92 -11.55
C THR A 248 -23.79 -12.88 -11.70
N LEU A 249 -23.41 -11.64 -12.09
CA LEU A 249 -24.37 -10.53 -12.22
C LEU A 249 -25.01 -10.44 -13.59
N HIS A 250 -24.35 -10.98 -14.62
CA HIS A 250 -24.76 -10.83 -16.01
C HIS A 250 -24.87 -12.19 -16.71
N ALA A 251 -25.90 -12.34 -17.53
CA ALA A 251 -26.01 -13.42 -18.49
C ALA A 251 -25.72 -12.86 -19.90
N TYR A 252 -24.81 -13.45 -20.62
CA TYR A 252 -24.34 -12.99 -21.93
C TYR A 252 -23.91 -14.16 -22.82
N GLU A 253 -23.73 -13.92 -24.10
CA GLU A 253 -23.21 -14.86 -25.09
C GLU A 253 -22.35 -14.14 -26.12
N PRO A 254 -21.25 -14.76 -26.61
CA PRO A 254 -20.68 -16.04 -26.14
C PRO A 254 -19.97 -15.91 -24.80
N VAL A 255 -19.91 -17.01 -24.02
CA VAL A 255 -19.24 -17.05 -22.71
C VAL A 255 -17.77 -17.46 -22.92
N ILE A 256 -17.01 -16.56 -23.50
CA ILE A 256 -15.56 -16.67 -23.79
C ILE A 256 -14.75 -15.81 -22.82
N LEU A 257 -13.43 -16.02 -22.73
CA LEU A 257 -12.55 -15.33 -21.79
C LEU A 257 -12.68 -13.79 -21.82
N GLU A 258 -12.70 -13.19 -23.00
CA GLU A 258 -12.81 -11.75 -23.17
C GLU A 258 -14.07 -11.19 -22.54
N ASN A 259 -15.23 -11.76 -22.87
CA ASN A 259 -16.51 -11.34 -22.32
C ASN A 259 -16.58 -11.63 -20.80
N ALA A 260 -15.99 -12.73 -20.33
CA ALA A 260 -15.92 -13.05 -18.92
C ALA A 260 -15.12 -12.02 -18.11
N LEU A 261 -14.08 -11.39 -18.69
CA LEU A 261 -13.35 -10.29 -18.09
C LEU A 261 -14.19 -9.00 -18.09
N ILE A 262 -14.86 -8.64 -19.21
CA ILE A 262 -15.70 -7.45 -19.37
C ILE A 262 -16.83 -7.47 -18.34
N TYR A 263 -17.60 -8.57 -18.30
CA TYR A 263 -18.75 -8.73 -17.38
C TYR A 263 -18.36 -9.22 -16.00
N SER A 264 -17.08 -9.46 -15.76
CA SER A 264 -16.56 -9.95 -14.46
C SER A 264 -17.24 -11.24 -13.99
N ASP A 265 -17.37 -12.26 -14.85
CA ASP A 265 -18.14 -13.47 -14.64
C ASP A 265 -17.47 -14.45 -13.67
N ASN A 266 -18.06 -14.65 -12.49
CA ASN A 266 -17.56 -15.61 -11.50
C ASN A 266 -17.72 -17.07 -11.98
N ILE A 267 -18.79 -17.37 -12.70
CA ILE A 267 -19.09 -18.75 -13.17
C ILE A 267 -18.03 -19.21 -14.17
N TYR A 268 -17.66 -18.34 -15.13
CA TYR A 268 -16.58 -18.61 -16.05
C TYR A 268 -15.28 -18.94 -15.30
N PHE A 269 -14.89 -18.08 -14.37
CA PHE A 269 -13.63 -18.22 -13.65
C PHE A 269 -13.63 -19.38 -12.65
N ALA A 270 -14.76 -19.73 -12.06
CA ALA A 270 -14.90 -20.95 -11.26
C ALA A 270 -14.68 -22.21 -12.11
N LYS A 271 -15.30 -22.27 -13.30
CA LYS A 271 -15.07 -23.37 -14.26
C LYS A 271 -13.62 -23.42 -14.73
N ALA A 272 -13.01 -22.24 -14.99
CA ALA A 272 -11.61 -22.14 -15.36
C ALA A 272 -10.68 -22.67 -14.29
N ALA A 273 -10.88 -22.29 -13.02
CA ALA A 273 -10.11 -22.79 -11.89
C ALA A 273 -10.20 -24.31 -11.75
N LEU A 274 -11.39 -24.90 -11.93
CA LEU A 274 -11.56 -26.35 -11.91
C LEU A 274 -10.86 -27.05 -13.08
N LYS A 275 -10.75 -26.39 -14.26
CA LYS A 275 -9.97 -26.92 -15.39
C LYS A 275 -8.47 -26.84 -15.15
N ILE A 276 -7.98 -25.75 -14.50
CA ILE A 276 -6.58 -25.59 -14.09
C ILE A 276 -6.23 -26.70 -13.08
N GLY A 277 -7.09 -26.95 -12.10
CA GLY A 277 -6.84 -27.90 -11.02
C GLY A 277 -6.00 -27.31 -9.88
N SER A 278 -6.08 -27.95 -8.70
CA SER A 278 -5.41 -27.41 -7.50
C SER A 278 -3.88 -27.44 -7.59
N GLU A 279 -3.31 -28.52 -8.10
CA GLU A 279 -1.85 -28.68 -8.21
C GLU A 279 -1.20 -27.61 -9.11
N GLU A 280 -1.77 -27.40 -10.29
CA GLU A 280 -1.29 -26.36 -11.22
C GLU A 280 -1.56 -24.94 -10.65
N MET A 281 -2.69 -24.72 -10.02
CA MET A 281 -3.02 -23.45 -9.37
C MET A 281 -2.00 -23.10 -8.29
N GLU A 282 -1.73 -24.02 -7.36
CA GLU A 282 -0.78 -23.85 -6.27
C GLU A 282 0.65 -23.62 -6.80
N SER A 283 1.09 -24.43 -7.77
CA SER A 283 2.39 -24.30 -8.40
C SER A 283 2.56 -22.95 -9.09
N SER A 284 1.56 -22.54 -9.87
CA SER A 284 1.58 -21.25 -10.58
C SER A 284 1.57 -20.07 -9.60
N LEU A 285 0.71 -20.08 -8.57
CA LEU A 285 0.68 -19.00 -7.57
C LEU A 285 1.99 -18.92 -6.78
N THR A 286 2.59 -20.06 -6.41
CA THR A 286 3.93 -20.08 -5.80
C THR A 286 4.97 -19.49 -6.75
N GLY A 287 4.94 -19.83 -8.04
CA GLY A 287 5.80 -19.26 -9.07
C GLY A 287 5.60 -17.75 -9.29
N LEU A 288 4.48 -17.19 -8.86
CA LEU A 288 4.20 -15.74 -8.86
C LEU A 288 4.58 -15.05 -7.54
N GLY A 289 5.21 -15.74 -6.59
CA GLY A 289 5.69 -15.17 -5.32
C GLY A 289 4.67 -15.21 -4.18
N PHE A 290 3.61 -16.02 -4.27
CA PHE A 290 2.72 -16.24 -3.13
C PHE A 290 3.44 -17.06 -2.05
N ASN A 291 3.17 -16.75 -0.78
CA ASN A 291 3.84 -17.28 0.41
C ASN A 291 5.35 -16.95 0.46
N GLU A 292 5.76 -15.89 -0.22
CA GLU A 292 7.13 -15.38 -0.22
C GLU A 292 7.16 -13.89 0.13
N GLU A 293 8.27 -13.44 0.70
CA GLU A 293 8.50 -12.02 1.00
C GLU A 293 8.74 -11.24 -0.31
N LEU A 294 8.07 -10.09 -0.46
CA LEU A 294 8.30 -9.20 -1.59
C LEU A 294 9.71 -8.58 -1.50
N PRO A 295 10.45 -8.50 -2.63
CA PRO A 295 11.75 -7.83 -2.70
C PRO A 295 11.58 -6.31 -2.71
N PHE A 296 11.19 -5.75 -1.58
CA PHE A 296 10.90 -4.33 -1.41
C PHE A 296 11.47 -3.82 -0.09
N GLU A 297 11.81 -2.53 -0.01
CA GLU A 297 12.47 -1.95 1.17
C GLU A 297 11.60 -2.02 2.42
N ILE A 298 10.27 -1.83 2.25
CA ILE A 298 9.31 -1.96 3.35
C ILE A 298 8.82 -3.40 3.41
N LYS A 299 8.94 -4.02 4.58
CA LYS A 299 8.37 -5.36 4.78
C LYS A 299 6.85 -5.33 4.64
N MET A 300 6.33 -6.02 3.64
CA MET A 300 4.91 -6.24 3.38
C MET A 300 4.46 -7.59 3.94
N ALA A 301 3.16 -7.73 4.22
CA ALA A 301 2.60 -9.04 4.51
C ALA A 301 2.61 -9.91 3.25
N GLU A 302 2.96 -11.18 3.42
CA GLU A 302 3.04 -12.14 2.32
C GLU A 302 1.65 -12.49 1.81
N SER A 303 1.47 -12.44 0.49
CA SER A 303 0.24 -12.93 -0.15
C SER A 303 0.11 -14.43 0.02
N GLN A 304 -1.12 -14.92 0.20
CA GLN A 304 -1.37 -16.35 0.39
C GLN A 304 -2.53 -16.85 -0.48
N PHE A 305 -2.52 -18.12 -0.83
CA PHE A 305 -3.61 -18.76 -1.55
C PHE A 305 -4.41 -19.75 -0.70
N SER A 306 -3.96 -20.05 0.51
CA SER A 306 -4.67 -20.92 1.45
C SER A 306 -4.30 -20.56 2.89
N ASN A 307 -5.22 -20.82 3.83
CA ASN A 307 -4.97 -20.75 5.28
C ASN A 307 -4.28 -22.02 5.81
N THR A 308 -4.09 -23.02 4.95
CA THR A 308 -3.44 -24.30 5.25
C THR A 308 -2.36 -24.58 4.22
N ASP A 309 -1.84 -25.80 4.21
CA ASP A 309 -0.80 -26.26 3.30
C ASP A 309 -1.29 -26.52 1.84
N GLY A 310 -2.38 -25.90 1.39
CA GLY A 310 -2.85 -25.95 0.01
C GLY A 310 -4.38 -25.86 -0.13
N ILE A 311 -4.87 -25.95 -1.36
CA ILE A 311 -6.29 -25.91 -1.74
C ILE A 311 -6.89 -27.32 -1.56
N LYS A 312 -7.80 -27.47 -0.58
CA LYS A 312 -8.25 -28.80 -0.13
C LYS A 312 -9.56 -29.26 -0.76
N THR A 313 -10.40 -28.37 -1.26
CA THR A 313 -11.71 -28.73 -1.79
C THR A 313 -11.97 -28.11 -3.16
N GLU A 314 -12.83 -28.73 -3.95
CA GLU A 314 -13.24 -28.18 -5.25
C GLU A 314 -13.97 -26.84 -5.11
N ILE A 315 -14.74 -26.64 -4.04
CA ILE A 315 -15.40 -25.35 -3.79
C ILE A 315 -14.36 -24.27 -3.50
N GLN A 316 -13.35 -24.56 -2.66
CA GLN A 316 -12.25 -23.63 -2.41
C GLN A 316 -11.50 -23.30 -3.72
N LEU A 317 -11.22 -24.31 -4.56
CA LEU A 317 -10.59 -24.10 -5.86
C LEU A 317 -11.45 -23.23 -6.78
N ALA A 318 -12.74 -23.50 -6.88
CA ALA A 318 -13.66 -22.72 -7.67
C ALA A 318 -13.74 -21.26 -7.21
N ASP A 319 -13.80 -21.03 -5.89
CA ASP A 319 -13.81 -19.69 -5.29
C ASP A 319 -12.50 -18.95 -5.52
N SER A 320 -11.36 -19.65 -5.48
CA SER A 320 -10.04 -19.08 -5.81
C SER A 320 -9.99 -18.54 -7.24
N GLY A 321 -10.77 -19.11 -8.16
CA GLY A 321 -10.85 -18.66 -9.56
C GLY A 321 -11.33 -17.21 -9.75
N TYR A 322 -12.06 -16.67 -8.79
CA TYR A 322 -12.53 -15.27 -8.83
C TYR A 322 -12.08 -14.46 -7.60
N GLY A 323 -10.98 -14.90 -6.95
CA GLY A 323 -10.29 -14.17 -5.90
C GLY A 323 -11.03 -14.18 -4.56
N GLN A 324 -11.81 -15.21 -4.30
CA GLN A 324 -12.49 -15.50 -3.05
C GLN A 324 -11.84 -16.72 -2.36
N GLY A 325 -12.57 -17.41 -1.52
CA GLY A 325 -12.06 -18.56 -0.78
C GLY A 325 -11.05 -18.12 0.28
N GLN A 326 -9.79 -18.51 0.11
CA GLN A 326 -8.70 -18.21 1.06
C GLN A 326 -7.57 -17.39 0.43
N ILE A 327 -7.82 -16.85 -0.76
CA ILE A 327 -6.86 -15.93 -1.43
C ILE A 327 -6.81 -14.61 -0.68
N LEU A 328 -5.61 -14.25 -0.21
CA LEU A 328 -5.31 -12.93 0.34
C LEU A 328 -4.10 -12.36 -0.37
N VAL A 329 -4.17 -11.11 -0.83
CA VAL A 329 -3.12 -10.49 -1.63
C VAL A 329 -2.71 -9.16 -1.04
N ASN A 330 -1.40 -8.93 -0.96
CA ASN A 330 -0.87 -7.61 -0.67
C ASN A 330 -1.05 -6.71 -1.91
N PRO A 331 -1.52 -5.45 -1.75
CA PRO A 331 -1.76 -4.55 -2.88
C PRO A 331 -0.52 -4.29 -3.75
N LEU A 332 0.69 -4.21 -3.16
CA LEU A 332 1.93 -4.06 -3.92
C LEU A 332 2.25 -5.33 -4.73
N HIS A 333 2.05 -6.49 -4.14
CA HIS A 333 2.21 -7.75 -4.86
C HIS A 333 1.26 -7.83 -6.06
N MET A 334 0.00 -7.41 -5.88
CA MET A 334 -0.97 -7.30 -6.97
C MET A 334 -0.45 -6.37 -8.08
N ALA A 335 0.08 -5.19 -7.72
CA ALA A 335 0.66 -4.25 -8.68
C ALA A 335 1.83 -4.87 -9.45
N CYS A 336 2.74 -5.57 -8.76
CA CYS A 336 3.86 -6.28 -9.38
C CYS A 336 3.37 -7.32 -10.41
N ILE A 337 2.37 -8.15 -10.06
CA ILE A 337 1.84 -9.16 -11.00
C ILE A 337 1.18 -8.48 -12.20
N TYR A 338 0.41 -7.41 -12.00
CA TYR A 338 -0.22 -6.67 -13.09
C TYR A 338 0.80 -6.02 -14.04
N SER A 339 1.98 -5.63 -13.55
CA SER A 339 3.05 -5.11 -14.40
C SER A 339 3.50 -6.11 -15.47
N ALA A 340 3.37 -7.42 -15.21
CA ALA A 340 3.72 -8.44 -16.20
C ALA A 340 2.87 -8.35 -17.48
N PHE A 341 1.64 -7.88 -17.38
CA PHE A 341 0.78 -7.69 -18.56
C PHE A 341 1.28 -6.56 -19.48
N CYS A 342 2.05 -5.61 -18.93
CA CYS A 342 2.70 -4.52 -19.67
C CYS A 342 4.14 -4.87 -20.09
N ASN A 343 4.80 -5.83 -19.43
CA ASN A 343 6.22 -6.16 -19.58
C ASN A 343 6.46 -7.53 -20.21
N GLU A 344 5.67 -7.88 -21.24
CA GLU A 344 5.87 -9.10 -22.02
C GLU A 344 5.89 -10.39 -21.15
N GLY A 345 5.20 -10.35 -20.00
CA GLY A 345 5.09 -11.44 -19.05
C GLY A 345 6.14 -11.44 -17.93
N ASN A 346 6.96 -10.39 -17.83
CA ASN A 346 7.94 -10.25 -16.76
C ASN A 346 7.38 -9.40 -15.61
N ILE A 347 7.44 -9.90 -14.38
CA ILE A 347 7.05 -9.16 -13.19
C ILE A 347 8.18 -8.22 -12.78
N ILE A 348 7.90 -6.90 -12.77
CA ILE A 348 8.88 -5.88 -12.40
C ILE A 348 9.22 -5.98 -10.91
N LYS A 349 10.46 -5.67 -10.55
CA LYS A 349 10.90 -5.52 -9.17
C LYS A 349 10.57 -4.10 -8.71
N PRO A 350 9.76 -3.93 -7.66
CA PRO A 350 9.45 -2.60 -7.14
C PRO A 350 10.62 -2.04 -6.35
N TYR A 351 10.79 -0.72 -6.36
CA TYR A 351 11.75 -0.02 -5.50
C TYR A 351 11.25 1.38 -5.10
N LEU A 352 11.69 1.83 -3.94
CA LEU A 352 11.26 3.07 -3.31
C LEU A 352 12.38 4.11 -3.19
N VAL A 353 13.62 3.67 -2.97
CA VAL A 353 14.77 4.57 -2.87
C VAL A 353 15.23 4.97 -4.26
N TYR A 354 15.17 6.28 -4.54
CA TYR A 354 15.53 6.84 -5.84
C TYR A 354 16.99 6.54 -6.20
N GLN A 355 17.21 6.13 -7.43
CA GLN A 355 18.51 5.86 -8.03
C GLN A 355 18.68 6.72 -9.28
N ASN A 356 19.83 7.41 -9.43
CA ASN A 356 20.06 8.31 -10.58
C ASN A 356 20.08 7.57 -11.93
N GLU A 357 20.53 6.33 -11.94
CA GLU A 357 20.62 5.45 -13.13
C GLU A 357 20.10 4.08 -12.73
N ALA A 358 18.77 4.00 -12.49
CA ALA A 358 18.14 2.74 -12.16
C ALA A 358 18.13 1.83 -13.39
N GLU A 359 18.68 0.63 -13.25
CA GLU A 359 18.48 -0.43 -14.24
C GLU A 359 17.11 -1.08 -14.00
N ILE A 360 16.43 -1.44 -15.07
CA ILE A 360 15.17 -2.20 -14.98
C ILE A 360 15.49 -3.60 -14.47
N GLU A 361 14.97 -3.92 -13.30
CA GLU A 361 15.08 -5.25 -12.71
C GLU A 361 13.73 -5.95 -12.72
N TYR A 362 13.73 -7.22 -13.11
CA TYR A 362 12.55 -8.05 -12.98
C TYR A 362 12.67 -8.93 -11.72
N TRP A 363 11.62 -8.91 -10.89
CA TRP A 363 11.53 -9.81 -9.75
C TRP A 363 11.35 -11.25 -10.24
N ILE A 364 10.39 -11.46 -11.14
CA ILE A 364 10.15 -12.79 -11.73
C ILE A 364 10.17 -12.64 -13.26
N PRO A 365 11.31 -12.90 -13.91
CA PRO A 365 11.38 -12.88 -15.36
C PRO A 365 10.65 -14.08 -15.96
N GLY A 366 9.89 -13.86 -17.02
CA GLY A 366 9.17 -14.92 -17.74
C GLY A 366 8.05 -15.57 -16.92
N ALA A 367 7.45 -14.85 -15.96
CA ALA A 367 6.31 -15.33 -15.18
C ALA A 367 5.17 -15.81 -16.10
N PHE A 368 4.97 -15.10 -17.20
CA PHE A 368 4.05 -15.49 -18.28
C PHE A 368 4.75 -15.36 -19.63
N SER A 369 4.25 -16.08 -20.65
CA SER A 369 4.68 -15.83 -22.03
C SER A 369 4.16 -14.48 -22.52
N ASN A 370 4.86 -13.86 -23.47
CA ASN A 370 4.39 -12.63 -24.12
C ASN A 370 2.98 -12.78 -24.73
N GLU A 371 2.68 -13.95 -25.31
CA GLU A 371 1.35 -14.24 -25.85
C GLU A 371 0.28 -14.20 -24.76
N THR A 372 0.55 -14.86 -23.61
CA THR A 372 -0.35 -14.86 -22.43
C THR A 372 -0.57 -13.45 -21.91
N ALA A 373 0.51 -12.71 -21.65
CA ALA A 373 0.45 -11.34 -21.14
C ALA A 373 -0.34 -10.42 -22.08
N SER A 374 -0.04 -10.46 -23.38
CA SER A 374 -0.74 -9.66 -24.40
C SER A 374 -2.24 -10.01 -24.47
N ARG A 375 -2.59 -11.28 -24.34
CA ARG A 375 -3.99 -11.71 -24.38
C ARG A 375 -4.78 -11.19 -23.16
N VAL A 376 -4.17 -11.21 -21.97
CA VAL A 376 -4.78 -10.65 -20.76
C VAL A 376 -4.88 -9.13 -20.85
N LEU A 377 -3.83 -8.46 -21.35
CA LEU A 377 -3.83 -7.01 -21.59
C LEU A 377 -5.00 -6.59 -22.50
N GLU A 378 -5.22 -7.27 -23.62
CA GLU A 378 -6.34 -6.97 -24.51
C GLU A 378 -7.70 -7.15 -23.84
N GLY A 379 -7.85 -8.19 -23.00
CA GLY A 379 -9.08 -8.39 -22.23
C GLY A 379 -9.30 -7.28 -21.20
N THR A 380 -8.25 -6.87 -20.47
CA THR A 380 -8.34 -5.81 -19.45
C THR A 380 -8.49 -4.40 -20.06
N LYS A 381 -7.98 -4.14 -21.28
CA LYS A 381 -8.32 -2.93 -22.05
C LYS A 381 -9.83 -2.83 -22.26
N LYS A 382 -10.50 -3.92 -22.64
CA LYS A 382 -11.95 -3.92 -22.89
C LYS A 382 -12.77 -3.69 -21.63
N VAL A 383 -12.30 -4.14 -20.46
CA VAL A 383 -12.96 -3.83 -19.18
C VAL A 383 -13.12 -2.32 -18.96
N VAL A 384 -12.19 -1.50 -19.45
CA VAL A 384 -12.18 -0.04 -19.28
C VAL A 384 -12.75 0.68 -20.49
N ASN A 385 -12.52 0.16 -21.72
CA ASN A 385 -12.86 0.90 -22.94
C ASN A 385 -14.16 0.44 -23.63
N ASP A 386 -14.70 -0.74 -23.27
CA ASP A 386 -16.04 -1.15 -23.72
C ASP A 386 -17.10 -0.51 -22.83
N SER A 387 -18.14 0.06 -23.43
CA SER A 387 -19.23 0.75 -22.71
C SER A 387 -20.02 -0.16 -21.76
N THR A 388 -19.90 -1.48 -21.92
CA THR A 388 -20.49 -2.48 -21.01
C THR A 388 -19.51 -2.96 -19.94
N GLY A 389 -18.26 -2.53 -20.02
CA GLY A 389 -17.20 -2.92 -19.09
C GLY A 389 -17.38 -2.35 -17.68
N THR A 390 -17.05 -3.14 -16.68
CA THR A 390 -17.21 -2.75 -15.27
C THR A 390 -16.32 -1.58 -14.85
N GLY A 391 -15.26 -1.29 -15.61
CA GLY A 391 -14.32 -0.18 -15.40
C GLY A 391 -14.57 1.03 -16.31
N TYR A 392 -15.61 1.02 -17.14
CA TYR A 392 -15.85 2.05 -18.16
C TYR A 392 -15.94 3.49 -17.62
N ALA A 393 -16.31 3.67 -16.37
CA ALA A 393 -16.33 5.02 -15.75
C ALA A 393 -14.93 5.67 -15.63
N ALA A 394 -13.85 4.91 -15.82
CA ALA A 394 -12.47 5.42 -15.90
C ALA A 394 -11.95 5.51 -17.35
N HIS A 395 -12.79 5.30 -18.36
CA HIS A 395 -12.40 5.45 -19.76
C HIS A 395 -11.95 6.87 -20.09
N ARG A 396 -10.88 6.99 -20.88
CA ARG A 396 -10.36 8.24 -21.40
C ARG A 396 -10.17 8.12 -22.93
N ASP A 397 -10.44 9.20 -23.65
CA ASP A 397 -10.26 9.25 -25.12
C ASP A 397 -8.82 9.56 -25.53
N ASP A 398 -8.03 10.14 -24.62
CA ASP A 398 -6.66 10.61 -24.88
C ASP A 398 -5.56 9.58 -24.53
N ILE A 399 -5.90 8.54 -23.77
CA ILE A 399 -4.96 7.52 -23.31
C ILE A 399 -5.64 6.16 -23.23
N VAL A 400 -4.95 5.11 -23.68
CA VAL A 400 -5.48 3.75 -23.58
C VAL A 400 -5.19 3.19 -22.21
N LEU A 401 -6.26 2.98 -21.43
CA LEU A 401 -6.20 2.38 -20.11
C LEU A 401 -6.64 0.90 -20.18
N ALA A 402 -6.08 0.11 -19.29
CA ALA A 402 -6.50 -1.25 -19.02
C ALA A 402 -6.73 -1.42 -17.50
N GLY A 403 -7.61 -2.32 -17.11
CA GLY A 403 -7.87 -2.48 -15.69
C GLY A 403 -8.83 -3.61 -15.36
N LYS A 404 -9.08 -3.79 -14.06
CA LYS A 404 -10.06 -4.74 -13.55
C LYS A 404 -10.65 -4.25 -12.24
N THR A 405 -11.96 -4.26 -12.15
CA THR A 405 -12.73 -3.99 -10.93
C THR A 405 -12.86 -5.25 -10.08
N GLY A 406 -12.95 -5.09 -8.78
CA GLY A 406 -13.20 -6.20 -7.87
C GLY A 406 -14.12 -5.80 -6.73
N THR A 407 -15.01 -6.70 -6.36
CA THR A 407 -15.77 -6.64 -5.12
C THR A 407 -15.59 -7.97 -4.43
N ALA A 408 -15.11 -7.94 -3.17
CA ALA A 408 -14.94 -9.13 -2.36
C ALA A 408 -15.87 -9.08 -1.15
N GLU A 409 -16.71 -10.08 -0.99
CA GLU A 409 -17.55 -10.21 0.20
C GLU A 409 -16.73 -10.76 1.37
N ILE A 410 -16.81 -10.09 2.52
CA ILE A 410 -16.21 -10.52 3.78
C ILE A 410 -17.34 -10.88 4.73
N LYS A 411 -17.54 -12.16 4.95
CA LYS A 411 -18.60 -12.72 5.78
C LYS A 411 -18.05 -13.74 6.77
N ALA A 412 -18.59 -13.76 7.97
CA ALA A 412 -18.25 -14.77 8.98
C ALA A 412 -18.84 -16.14 8.65
N SER A 413 -20.01 -16.18 7.97
CA SER A 413 -20.68 -17.39 7.47
C SER A 413 -21.56 -17.04 6.26
N LYS A 414 -22.11 -18.05 5.61
CA LYS A 414 -23.06 -17.86 4.47
C LYS A 414 -24.35 -17.15 4.89
N GLU A 415 -24.78 -17.35 6.12
CA GLU A 415 -25.98 -16.77 6.70
C GLU A 415 -25.75 -15.35 7.21
N ASP A 416 -24.49 -14.91 7.26
CA ASP A 416 -24.12 -13.57 7.71
C ASP A 416 -24.55 -12.51 6.69
N THR A 417 -25.55 -11.71 7.07
CA THR A 417 -26.05 -10.57 6.31
C THR A 417 -25.38 -9.26 6.70
N SER A 418 -24.60 -9.26 7.79
CA SER A 418 -23.87 -8.11 8.32
C SER A 418 -22.48 -7.94 7.70
N GLY A 419 -22.02 -8.92 6.91
CA GLY A 419 -20.72 -8.87 6.24
C GLY A 419 -20.54 -7.62 5.40
N THR A 420 -19.28 -7.18 5.32
CA THR A 420 -18.86 -6.03 4.51
C THR A 420 -18.38 -6.44 3.12
N GLU A 421 -18.13 -5.46 2.25
CA GLU A 421 -17.59 -5.68 0.92
C GLU A 421 -16.34 -4.82 0.74
N LEU A 422 -15.24 -5.43 0.32
CA LEU A 422 -14.05 -4.70 -0.14
C LEU A 422 -14.24 -4.32 -1.61
N GLY A 423 -14.08 -3.04 -1.92
CA GLY A 423 -14.05 -2.55 -3.29
C GLY A 423 -12.61 -2.41 -3.78
N TRP A 424 -12.35 -2.89 -4.99
CA TRP A 424 -11.03 -2.82 -5.61
C TRP A 424 -11.09 -2.23 -7.01
N PHE A 425 -10.03 -1.53 -7.38
CA PHE A 425 -9.75 -1.20 -8.76
C PHE A 425 -8.25 -1.34 -9.04
N ALA A 426 -7.92 -2.10 -10.08
CA ALA A 426 -6.61 -2.12 -10.71
C ALA A 426 -6.74 -1.38 -12.04
N ILE A 427 -5.99 -0.30 -12.22
CA ILE A 427 -6.02 0.51 -13.44
C ILE A 427 -4.59 0.83 -13.87
N TYR A 428 -4.31 0.73 -15.16
CA TYR A 428 -2.98 1.00 -15.67
C TYR A 428 -2.98 1.46 -17.12
N THR A 429 -1.94 2.18 -17.47
CA THR A 429 -1.67 2.61 -18.84
C THR A 429 -1.22 1.42 -19.67
N ALA A 430 -1.89 1.20 -20.80
CA ALA A 430 -1.69 0.00 -21.63
C ALA A 430 -0.58 0.16 -22.68
N GLU A 431 -0.04 1.36 -22.83
CA GLU A 431 0.99 1.70 -23.81
C GLU A 431 2.27 2.15 -23.10
N LYS A 432 3.42 1.65 -23.60
CA LYS A 432 4.73 1.93 -22.99
C LYS A 432 5.25 3.32 -23.31
N ASP A 433 5.00 3.79 -24.53
CA ASP A 433 5.60 5.01 -25.08
C ASP A 433 4.75 6.26 -24.78
N ILE A 434 4.31 6.38 -23.51
CA ILE A 434 3.60 7.56 -23.01
C ILE A 434 4.47 8.32 -22.02
N GLU A 435 4.17 9.59 -21.80
CA GLU A 435 5.00 10.47 -20.97
C GLU A 435 5.03 10.03 -19.49
N CYS A 436 3.90 9.60 -18.96
CA CYS A 436 3.73 9.23 -17.54
C CYS A 436 3.04 7.87 -17.38
N PRO A 437 3.77 6.74 -17.58
CA PRO A 437 3.19 5.42 -17.37
C PRO A 437 2.83 5.22 -15.89
N ILE A 438 1.63 4.70 -15.62
CA ILE A 438 1.15 4.49 -14.25
C ILE A 438 0.35 3.20 -14.14
N LEU A 439 0.46 2.56 -12.97
CA LEU A 439 -0.39 1.48 -12.52
C LEU A 439 -0.84 1.81 -11.10
N ILE A 440 -2.14 1.84 -10.86
CA ILE A 440 -2.74 2.10 -9.56
C ILE A 440 -3.52 0.86 -9.11
N ILE A 441 -3.31 0.46 -7.87
CA ILE A 441 -4.14 -0.52 -7.16
C ILE A 441 -4.74 0.19 -5.96
N SER A 442 -6.06 0.37 -5.97
CA SER A 442 -6.79 0.94 -4.84
C SER A 442 -7.77 -0.07 -4.25
N MET A 443 -7.84 -0.10 -2.91
CA MET A 443 -8.79 -0.91 -2.15
C MET A 443 -9.47 -0.05 -1.09
N VAL A 444 -10.79 -0.20 -0.98
CA VAL A 444 -11.62 0.45 0.06
C VAL A 444 -12.37 -0.62 0.83
N GLU A 445 -12.26 -0.56 2.16
CA GLU A 445 -13.10 -1.35 3.05
C GLU A 445 -14.53 -0.80 3.05
N ASP A 446 -15.51 -1.69 3.17
CA ASP A 446 -16.93 -1.35 3.33
C ASP A 446 -17.52 -0.47 2.21
N VAL A 447 -17.50 -1.00 0.99
CA VAL A 447 -18.20 -0.38 -0.16
C VAL A 447 -19.64 -0.87 -0.31
N LYS A 448 -20.13 -1.69 0.62
CA LYS A 448 -21.51 -2.20 0.63
C LYS A 448 -22.51 -1.03 0.70
N GLY A 449 -23.43 -1.00 -0.25
CA GLY A 449 -24.38 0.11 -0.37
C GLY A 449 -23.81 1.43 -0.91
N ARG A 450 -22.50 1.49 -1.21
CA ARG A 450 -21.81 2.67 -1.77
C ARG A 450 -21.51 2.54 -3.27
N GLY A 451 -21.97 1.46 -3.89
CA GLY A 451 -21.77 1.18 -5.31
C GLY A 451 -20.71 0.12 -5.61
N GLY A 452 -20.25 -0.62 -4.60
CA GLY A 452 -19.23 -1.66 -4.76
C GLY A 452 -17.92 -1.11 -5.32
N SER A 453 -17.28 -1.85 -6.22
CA SER A 453 -16.05 -1.41 -6.90
C SER A 453 -16.22 -0.13 -7.72
N GLY A 454 -17.44 0.19 -8.20
CA GLY A 454 -17.72 1.44 -8.91
C GLY A 454 -17.43 2.71 -8.09
N TYR A 455 -17.46 2.61 -6.77
CA TYR A 455 -17.04 3.68 -5.87
C TYR A 455 -15.52 3.97 -6.00
N VAL A 456 -14.71 2.91 -6.04
CA VAL A 456 -13.25 3.02 -6.19
C VAL A 456 -12.89 3.52 -7.59
N VAL A 457 -13.55 2.98 -8.65
CA VAL A 457 -13.36 3.42 -10.04
C VAL A 457 -13.51 4.92 -10.18
N LYS A 458 -14.57 5.52 -9.59
CA LYS A 458 -14.80 6.96 -9.65
C LYS A 458 -13.72 7.79 -8.98
N LYS A 459 -13.16 7.32 -7.86
CA LYS A 459 -12.10 8.02 -7.15
C LYS A 459 -10.77 7.95 -7.91
N ASP A 460 -10.39 6.77 -8.39
CA ASP A 460 -9.17 6.62 -9.19
C ASP A 460 -9.27 7.36 -10.53
N SER A 461 -10.47 7.46 -11.15
CA SER A 461 -10.63 8.24 -12.38
C SER A 461 -10.34 9.73 -12.16
N LEU A 462 -10.73 10.31 -11.01
CA LEU A 462 -10.41 11.70 -10.68
C LEU A 462 -8.90 11.90 -10.47
N VAL A 463 -8.21 10.94 -9.85
CA VAL A 463 -6.74 10.97 -9.73
C VAL A 463 -6.07 10.95 -11.10
N LEU A 464 -6.55 10.07 -12.01
CA LEU A 464 -6.01 9.95 -13.38
C LEU A 464 -6.30 11.16 -14.26
N GLU A 465 -7.33 11.97 -13.97
CA GLU A 465 -7.58 13.24 -14.66
C GLU A 465 -6.53 14.31 -14.29
N GLU A 466 -5.96 14.22 -13.08
CA GLU A 466 -4.92 15.13 -12.60
C GLU A 466 -3.49 14.68 -12.97
N TRP A 467 -3.30 13.37 -13.23
CA TRP A 467 -2.03 12.75 -13.62
C TRP A 467 -1.74 12.91 -15.12
#